data_785cecd093b59edc4b0a5a88e49c166b
#
_entry.id   785cecd093b59edc4b0a5a88e49c166b
#
_cell.length_a   1.000
_cell.length_b   1.000
_cell.length_c   1.000
_cell.angle_alpha   90.00
_cell.angle_beta   90.00
_cell.angle_gamma   90.00
#
_symmetry.space_group_name_H-M   'P 1'
#
loop_
_entity.id
_entity.type
_entity.pdbx_description
1 polymer ?
#
loop_
_entity_poly.entity_id
_entity_poly.type
_entity_poly.pdbx_seq_one_letter_code
_entity_poly.pdbx_strand_id
1 'polypeptide(L)'
;MSHPQPQGFLAVPPTGKGPGVLVLHAWWGLNDTIKAFCTRLAEAGFVAFAPDLYHGKVADNIADAEALGKALDTNHLQAKAEIADVTMFLNEQAGQADRGLTVIGFSLGAYYALDLSNADPEHIRSAVIFYGTGADDFSGSRAAYLGHFAEKDEFEPQSNVDNLEKSLR
;
A
#
# COMPACT_ATOMS: atom_id res chain seq x y z
N MET A 1 -0.65 22.30 11.37
CA MET A 1 -1.46 22.43 10.13
C MET A 1 -1.90 21.05 9.69
N SER A 2 -3.16 20.93 9.26
CA SER A 2 -3.64 19.67 8.69
C SER A 2 -3.09 19.49 7.27
N HIS A 3 -2.74 18.26 6.91
CA HIS A 3 -2.36 17.94 5.54
C HIS A 3 -3.62 17.93 4.66
N PRO A 4 -3.58 18.54 3.46
CA PRO A 4 -4.70 18.45 2.54
C PRO A 4 -4.90 17.02 2.08
N GLN A 5 -6.13 16.64 1.75
CA GLN A 5 -6.41 15.29 1.24
C GLN A 5 -5.70 15.09 -0.11
N PRO A 6 -4.81 14.10 -0.20
CA PRO A 6 -4.19 13.73 -1.48
C PRO A 6 -5.21 13.14 -2.45
N GLN A 7 -4.83 13.05 -3.72
CA GLN A 7 -5.64 12.35 -4.70
C GLN A 7 -5.76 10.87 -4.35
N GLY A 8 -7.00 10.40 -4.18
CA GLY A 8 -7.26 9.03 -3.78
C GLY A 8 -8.66 8.85 -3.22
N PHE A 9 -8.87 7.73 -2.55
CA PHE A 9 -10.16 7.33 -1.98
C PHE A 9 -10.04 7.15 -0.48
N LEU A 10 -10.79 7.95 0.28
CA LEU A 10 -10.89 7.87 1.74
C LEU A 10 -12.20 7.18 2.14
N ALA A 11 -12.11 6.16 2.98
CA ALA A 11 -13.26 5.50 3.59
C ALA A 11 -13.13 5.59 5.11
N VAL A 12 -14.17 6.12 5.76
CA VAL A 12 -14.18 6.41 7.18
C VAL A 12 -15.31 5.60 7.85
N PRO A 13 -15.06 4.97 9.01
CA PRO A 13 -16.12 4.28 9.74
C PRO A 13 -17.16 5.27 10.28
N PRO A 14 -18.37 4.80 10.67
CA PRO A 14 -19.41 5.68 11.23
C PRO A 14 -18.94 6.50 12.45
N THR A 15 -18.00 5.98 13.22
CA THR A 15 -17.41 6.67 14.37
C THR A 15 -16.49 7.84 14.00
N GLY A 16 -16.10 7.94 12.72
CA GLY A 16 -15.18 8.95 12.22
C GLY A 16 -13.71 8.70 12.53
N LYS A 17 -13.38 7.72 13.35
CA LYS A 17 -12.01 7.39 13.78
C LYS A 17 -11.82 5.89 13.84
N GLY A 18 -10.57 5.47 13.74
CA GLY A 18 -10.20 4.06 13.84
C GLY A 18 -8.72 3.87 13.46
N PRO A 19 -8.20 2.65 13.60
CA PRO A 19 -6.85 2.36 13.12
C PRO A 19 -6.73 2.69 11.62
N GLY A 20 -5.65 3.34 11.24
CA GLY A 20 -5.41 3.75 9.86
C GLY A 20 -4.84 2.62 9.01
N VAL A 21 -5.39 2.46 7.82
CA VAL A 21 -4.94 1.47 6.82
C VAL A 21 -4.70 2.18 5.49
N LEU A 22 -3.46 2.14 5.04
CA LEU A 22 -3.05 2.62 3.73
C LEU A 22 -3.15 1.47 2.72
N VAL A 23 -3.88 1.67 1.62
CA VAL A 23 -4.11 0.63 0.61
C VAL A 23 -3.44 1.05 -0.70
N LEU A 24 -2.46 0.28 -1.15
CA LEU A 24 -1.72 0.54 -2.39
C LEU A 24 -2.16 -0.42 -3.49
N HIS A 25 -2.69 0.17 -4.57
CA HIS A 25 -3.27 -0.58 -5.69
C HIS A 25 -2.22 -1.35 -6.51
N ALA A 26 -2.68 -2.35 -7.24
CA ALA A 26 -1.88 -3.07 -8.24
C ALA A 26 -1.76 -2.24 -9.53
N TRP A 27 -1.14 -2.81 -10.56
CA TRP A 27 -0.94 -2.14 -11.86
C TRP A 27 -2.22 -1.76 -12.59
N TRP A 28 -3.38 -2.24 -12.12
CA TRP A 28 -4.71 -1.85 -12.64
C TRP A 28 -5.11 -0.42 -12.27
N GLY A 29 -4.47 0.16 -11.25
CA GLY A 29 -4.79 1.48 -10.73
C GLY A 29 -5.84 1.46 -9.62
N LEU A 30 -6.24 2.65 -9.19
CA LEU A 30 -7.28 2.84 -8.19
C LEU A 30 -8.66 2.63 -8.85
N ASN A 31 -9.05 1.38 -8.96
CA ASN A 31 -10.30 0.96 -9.57
C ASN A 31 -11.39 0.71 -8.51
N ASP A 32 -12.59 0.35 -8.98
CA ASP A 32 -13.74 0.10 -8.09
C ASP A 32 -13.50 -1.04 -7.12
N THR A 33 -12.71 -2.04 -7.48
CA THR A 33 -12.35 -3.15 -6.58
C THR A 33 -11.55 -2.67 -5.37
N ILE A 34 -10.57 -1.80 -5.59
CA ILE A 34 -9.77 -1.23 -4.50
C ILE A 34 -10.62 -0.30 -3.63
N LYS A 35 -11.47 0.51 -4.25
CA LYS A 35 -12.41 1.38 -3.50
C LYS A 35 -13.36 0.57 -2.65
N ALA A 36 -13.93 -0.52 -3.18
CA ALA A 36 -14.79 -1.43 -2.43
C ALA A 36 -14.06 -2.09 -1.26
N PHE A 37 -12.79 -2.45 -1.45
CA PHE A 37 -11.95 -2.98 -0.38
C PHE A 37 -11.78 -1.96 0.76
N CYS A 38 -11.52 -0.70 0.43
CA CYS A 38 -11.43 0.38 1.43
C CYS A 38 -12.77 0.57 2.17
N THR A 39 -13.90 0.52 1.47
CA THR A 39 -15.22 0.61 2.08
C THR A 39 -15.46 -0.53 3.07
N ARG A 40 -15.08 -1.75 2.73
CA ARG A 40 -15.17 -2.90 3.64
C ARG A 40 -14.29 -2.74 4.88
N LEU A 41 -13.10 -2.17 4.73
CA LEU A 41 -12.25 -1.84 5.87
C LEU A 41 -12.92 -0.81 6.79
N ALA A 42 -13.54 0.21 6.23
CA ALA A 42 -14.28 1.21 7.01
C ALA A 42 -15.47 0.60 7.75
N GLU A 43 -16.20 -0.31 7.11
CA GLU A 43 -17.28 -1.06 7.76
C GLU A 43 -16.78 -1.92 8.93
N ALA A 44 -15.55 -2.37 8.87
CA ALA A 44 -14.88 -3.11 9.94
C ALA A 44 -14.26 -2.22 11.02
N GLY A 45 -14.38 -0.89 10.91
CA GLY A 45 -13.92 0.07 11.91
C GLY A 45 -12.59 0.75 11.64
N PHE A 46 -12.01 0.56 10.43
CA PHE A 46 -10.74 1.18 10.06
C PHE A 46 -10.94 2.47 9.27
N VAL A 47 -10.03 3.42 9.41
CA VAL A 47 -9.92 4.54 8.49
C VAL A 47 -9.00 4.11 7.35
N ALA A 48 -9.54 3.95 6.15
CA ALA A 48 -8.80 3.45 4.99
C ALA A 48 -8.58 4.55 3.96
N PHE A 49 -7.38 4.64 3.42
CA PHE A 49 -7.08 5.54 2.31
C PHE A 49 -6.27 4.81 1.24
N ALA A 50 -6.73 4.91 0.00
CA ALA A 50 -6.03 4.40 -1.17
C ALA A 50 -5.62 5.58 -2.06
N PRO A 51 -4.29 5.89 -2.15
CA PRO A 51 -3.85 6.93 -3.07
C PRO A 51 -4.01 6.49 -4.52
N ASP A 52 -4.28 7.46 -5.38
CA ASP A 52 -4.28 7.24 -6.82
C ASP A 52 -2.89 7.53 -7.40
N LEU A 53 -2.07 6.50 -7.48
CA LEU A 53 -0.69 6.63 -7.97
C LEU A 53 -0.62 6.85 -9.47
N TYR A 54 -1.72 6.62 -10.19
CA TYR A 54 -1.81 6.80 -11.64
C TYR A 54 -2.51 8.10 -12.04
N HIS A 55 -2.83 8.95 -11.09
CA HIS A 55 -3.38 10.30 -11.32
C HIS A 55 -4.60 10.30 -12.27
N GLY A 56 -5.60 9.49 -11.95
CA GLY A 56 -6.86 9.41 -12.66
C GLY A 56 -6.96 8.31 -13.70
N LYS A 57 -5.90 7.53 -13.90
CA LYS A 57 -5.87 6.46 -14.91
C LYS A 57 -6.12 5.09 -14.27
N VAL A 58 -6.86 4.26 -14.96
CA VAL A 58 -7.05 2.84 -14.64
C VAL A 58 -6.87 2.02 -15.91
N ALA A 59 -6.42 0.78 -15.76
CA ALA A 59 -6.26 -0.16 -16.85
C ALA A 59 -7.35 -1.24 -16.79
N ASP A 60 -7.83 -1.65 -17.95
CA ASP A 60 -8.78 -2.76 -18.11
C ASP A 60 -8.20 -3.94 -18.91
N ASN A 61 -6.96 -3.80 -19.35
CA ASN A 61 -6.22 -4.84 -20.07
C ASN A 61 -4.75 -4.87 -19.63
N ILE A 62 -4.07 -5.97 -19.90
CA ILE A 62 -2.69 -6.18 -19.45
C ILE A 62 -1.73 -5.17 -20.09
N ALA A 63 -1.88 -4.87 -21.37
CA ALA A 63 -0.96 -3.95 -22.06
C ALA A 63 -0.98 -2.55 -21.44
N ASP A 64 -2.16 -2.01 -21.16
CA ASP A 64 -2.30 -0.72 -20.49
C ASP A 64 -1.79 -0.76 -19.05
N ALA A 65 -2.08 -1.84 -18.33
CA ALA A 65 -1.58 -2.04 -16.97
C ALA A 65 -0.05 -2.07 -16.91
N GLU A 66 0.58 -2.79 -17.84
CA GLU A 66 2.05 -2.80 -17.96
C GLU A 66 2.62 -1.42 -18.26
N ALA A 67 1.99 -0.69 -19.16
CA ALA A 67 2.43 0.66 -19.53
C ALA A 67 2.33 1.62 -18.34
N LEU A 68 1.24 1.60 -17.60
CA LEU A 68 1.05 2.41 -16.41
C LEU A 68 2.03 2.02 -15.30
N GLY A 69 2.25 0.73 -15.08
CA GLY A 69 3.20 0.25 -14.09
C GLY A 69 4.64 0.66 -14.41
N LYS A 70 5.06 0.57 -15.67
CA LYS A 70 6.38 1.01 -16.12
C LYS A 70 6.55 2.53 -15.95
N ALA A 71 5.53 3.32 -16.27
CA ALA A 71 5.56 4.76 -16.07
C ALA A 71 5.71 5.12 -14.59
N LEU A 72 5.01 4.43 -13.70
CA LEU A 72 5.14 4.60 -12.25
C LEU A 72 6.56 4.26 -11.78
N ASP A 73 7.10 3.13 -12.21
CA ASP A 73 8.45 2.70 -11.81
C ASP A 73 9.54 3.63 -12.35
N THR A 74 9.35 4.20 -13.51
CA THR A 74 10.24 5.24 -14.06
C THR A 74 10.25 6.47 -13.15
N ASN A 75 9.13 6.81 -12.55
CA ASN A 75 8.95 7.93 -11.64
C ASN A 75 8.87 7.48 -10.17
N HIS A 76 9.55 6.39 -9.80
CA HIS A 76 9.42 5.78 -8.48
C HIS A 76 9.76 6.71 -7.31
N LEU A 77 10.69 7.65 -7.50
CA LEU A 77 11.01 8.63 -6.45
C LEU A 77 9.84 9.56 -6.16
N GLN A 78 9.14 9.99 -7.21
CA GLN A 78 7.90 10.78 -7.05
C GLN A 78 6.80 9.96 -6.39
N ALA A 79 6.61 8.70 -6.81
CA ALA A 79 5.63 7.81 -6.21
C ALA A 79 5.90 7.60 -4.71
N LYS A 80 7.15 7.39 -4.32
CA LYS A 80 7.55 7.26 -2.92
C LYS A 80 7.28 8.53 -2.11
N ALA A 81 7.55 9.71 -2.69
CA ALA A 81 7.26 10.99 -2.06
C ALA A 81 5.75 11.19 -1.86
N GLU A 82 4.93 10.87 -2.85
CA GLU A 82 3.47 10.93 -2.75
C GLU A 82 2.94 9.97 -1.67
N ILE A 83 3.47 8.76 -1.59
CA ILE A 83 3.11 7.79 -0.55
C ILE A 83 3.49 8.30 0.84
N ALA A 84 4.64 8.95 0.99
CA ALA A 84 5.04 9.56 2.25
C ALA A 84 4.05 10.67 2.69
N ASP A 85 3.64 11.52 1.77
CA ASP A 85 2.64 12.57 2.05
C ASP A 85 1.29 11.98 2.45
N VAL A 86 0.85 10.93 1.76
CA VAL A 86 -0.38 10.18 2.07
C VAL A 86 -0.31 9.55 3.45
N THR A 87 0.85 9.03 3.82
CA THR A 87 1.07 8.41 5.14
C THR A 87 0.83 9.45 6.25
N MET A 88 1.35 10.64 6.09
CA MET A 88 1.15 11.73 7.06
C MET A 88 -0.31 12.17 7.13
N PHE A 89 -0.97 12.31 5.98
CA PHE A 89 -2.40 12.64 5.92
C PHE A 89 -3.24 11.57 6.64
N LEU A 90 -3.02 10.30 6.35
CA LEU A 90 -3.78 9.21 6.94
C LEU A 90 -3.56 9.12 8.45
N ASN A 91 -2.33 9.31 8.91
CA ASN A 91 -2.01 9.30 10.34
C ASN A 91 -2.82 10.36 11.10
N GLU A 92 -3.01 11.53 10.52
CA GLU A 92 -3.87 12.57 11.08
C GLU A 92 -5.36 12.17 11.06
N GLN A 93 -5.85 11.65 9.93
CA GLN A 93 -7.26 11.27 9.75
C GLN A 93 -7.68 10.12 10.67
N ALA A 94 -6.79 9.18 10.91
CA ALA A 94 -7.07 8.01 11.77
C ALA A 94 -7.39 8.41 13.21
N GLY A 95 -6.77 9.48 13.72
CA GLY A 95 -6.97 9.94 15.09
C GLY A 95 -6.40 9.02 16.15
N GLN A 96 -5.54 8.08 15.77
CA GLN A 96 -4.88 7.09 16.64
C GLN A 96 -3.39 7.00 16.32
N ALA A 97 -2.72 8.15 16.31
CA ALA A 97 -1.33 8.29 15.89
C ALA A 97 -0.35 7.39 16.65
N ASP A 98 -0.62 7.12 17.92
CA ASP A 98 0.18 6.28 18.80
C ASP A 98 0.14 4.79 18.42
N ARG A 99 -0.90 4.34 17.72
CA ARG A 99 -1.03 2.95 17.26
C ARG A 99 -0.25 2.66 15.98
N GLY A 100 0.11 3.69 15.22
CA GLY A 100 0.72 3.56 13.91
C GLY A 100 -0.28 3.07 12.86
N LEU A 101 0.23 2.85 11.65
CA LEU A 101 -0.56 2.50 10.47
C LEU A 101 -0.24 1.08 10.00
N THR A 102 -1.22 0.46 9.36
CA THR A 102 -1.03 -0.73 8.54
C THR A 102 -1.00 -0.32 7.07
N VAL A 103 -0.04 -0.83 6.32
CA VAL A 103 -0.04 -0.70 4.85
C VAL A 103 -0.41 -2.04 4.23
N ILE A 104 -1.33 -2.01 3.27
CA ILE A 104 -1.73 -3.17 2.48
C ILE A 104 -1.36 -2.88 1.02
N GLY A 105 -0.63 -3.78 0.40
CA GLY A 105 -0.22 -3.62 -0.99
C GLY A 105 -0.52 -4.84 -1.84
N PHE A 106 -0.94 -4.61 -3.09
CA PHE A 106 -1.28 -5.64 -4.07
C PHE A 106 -0.29 -5.58 -5.24
N SER A 107 0.48 -6.65 -5.47
CA SER A 107 1.44 -6.74 -6.58
C SER A 107 2.42 -5.56 -6.60
N LEU A 108 2.31 -4.67 -7.58
CA LEU A 108 3.06 -3.40 -7.62
C LEU A 108 2.96 -2.63 -6.30
N GLY A 109 1.76 -2.56 -5.73
CA GLY A 109 1.53 -1.92 -4.43
C GLY A 109 2.25 -2.62 -3.28
N ALA A 110 2.46 -3.93 -3.36
CA ALA A 110 3.23 -4.68 -2.37
C ALA A 110 4.71 -4.23 -2.34
N TYR A 111 5.30 -3.98 -3.50
CA TYR A 111 6.65 -3.42 -3.59
C TYR A 111 6.76 -2.10 -2.83
N TYR A 112 5.83 -1.18 -3.07
CA TYR A 112 5.83 0.12 -2.40
C TYR A 112 5.47 0.02 -0.92
N ALA A 113 4.65 -0.95 -0.52
CA ALA A 113 4.33 -1.21 0.88
C ALA A 113 5.57 -1.67 1.67
N LEU A 114 6.34 -2.59 1.08
CA LEU A 114 7.59 -3.08 1.66
C LEU A 114 8.63 -1.95 1.77
N ASP A 115 8.77 -1.14 0.72
CA ASP A 115 9.64 0.02 0.72
C ASP A 115 9.25 1.02 1.83
N LEU A 116 7.96 1.32 1.94
CA LEU A 116 7.45 2.25 2.95
C LEU A 116 7.73 1.75 4.37
N SER A 117 7.63 0.46 4.63
CA SER A 117 7.91 -0.11 5.95
C SER A 117 9.35 0.13 6.41
N ASN A 118 10.29 0.21 5.45
CA ASN A 118 11.68 0.56 5.72
C ASN A 118 11.89 2.07 5.83
N ALA A 119 11.22 2.84 4.97
CA ALA A 119 11.38 4.28 4.89
C ALA A 119 10.75 5.01 6.07
N ASP A 120 9.67 4.48 6.62
CA ASP A 120 8.92 5.11 7.70
C ASP A 120 8.61 4.13 8.85
N PRO A 121 9.64 3.65 9.57
CA PRO A 121 9.45 2.71 10.67
C PRO A 121 8.72 3.32 11.87
N GLU A 122 8.63 4.63 11.94
CA GLU A 122 7.94 5.31 13.05
C GLU A 122 6.42 5.25 12.90
N HIS A 123 5.90 5.32 11.68
CA HIS A 123 4.47 5.32 11.42
C HIS A 123 3.93 3.95 11.00
N ILE A 124 4.73 3.12 10.32
CA ILE A 124 4.26 1.82 9.82
C ILE A 124 4.54 0.72 10.82
N ARG A 125 3.46 0.14 11.37
CA ARG A 125 3.51 -0.92 12.37
C ARG A 125 3.25 -2.31 11.81
N SER A 126 2.58 -2.40 10.67
CA SER A 126 2.36 -3.67 9.98
C SER A 126 2.24 -3.48 8.48
N ALA A 127 2.63 -4.49 7.74
CA ALA A 127 2.51 -4.54 6.30
C ALA A 127 1.87 -5.86 5.88
N VAL A 128 0.78 -5.78 5.15
CA VAL A 128 0.09 -6.93 4.57
C VAL A 128 0.29 -6.88 3.06
N ILE A 129 0.88 -7.89 2.48
CA ILE A 129 1.19 -7.92 1.06
C ILE A 129 0.53 -9.10 0.37
N PHE A 130 0.04 -8.83 -0.84
CA PHE A 130 -0.59 -9.81 -1.70
C PHE A 130 0.20 -9.92 -3.00
N TYR A 131 0.65 -11.12 -3.33
CA TYR A 131 1.31 -11.53 -4.58
C TYR A 131 2.32 -10.50 -5.13
N GLY A 132 3.16 -9.97 -4.26
CA GLY A 132 4.25 -9.08 -4.65
C GLY A 132 5.43 -9.15 -3.70
N THR A 133 6.61 -8.86 -4.19
CA THR A 133 7.86 -8.82 -3.44
C THR A 133 8.56 -7.47 -3.69
N GLY A 134 9.68 -7.24 -3.04
CA GLY A 134 10.38 -5.97 -3.17
C GLY A 134 11.75 -5.99 -2.52
N ALA A 135 11.99 -5.08 -1.58
CA ALA A 135 13.24 -4.94 -0.88
C ALA A 135 13.71 -6.26 -0.23
N ASP A 136 15.00 -6.36 -0.03
CA ASP A 136 15.67 -7.53 0.56
C ASP A 136 16.36 -7.23 1.90
N ASP A 137 16.32 -5.99 2.35
CA ASP A 137 16.84 -5.57 3.65
C ASP A 137 15.76 -4.84 4.44
N PHE A 138 15.41 -5.38 5.60
CA PHE A 138 14.37 -4.86 6.50
C PHE A 138 14.94 -4.47 7.88
N SER A 139 16.25 -4.32 7.99
CA SER A 139 16.92 -3.97 9.25
C SER A 139 16.45 -2.64 9.84
N GLY A 140 15.98 -1.72 9.01
CA GLY A 140 15.42 -0.44 9.44
C GLY A 140 13.94 -0.49 9.81
N SER A 141 13.23 -1.55 9.47
CA SER A 141 11.81 -1.68 9.71
C SER A 141 11.49 -2.14 11.15
N ARG A 142 10.35 -1.68 11.64
CA ARG A 142 9.76 -2.12 12.92
C ARG A 142 8.41 -2.78 12.72
N ALA A 143 8.04 -3.03 11.47
CA ALA A 143 6.73 -3.57 11.13
C ALA A 143 6.64 -5.08 11.35
N ALA A 144 5.43 -5.56 11.66
CA ALA A 144 5.06 -6.96 11.50
C ALA A 144 4.60 -7.19 10.06
N TYR A 145 4.85 -8.38 9.52
CA TYR A 145 4.56 -8.69 8.12
C TYR A 145 3.64 -9.89 7.98
N LEU A 146 2.68 -9.79 7.05
CA LEU A 146 1.84 -10.89 6.62
C LEU A 146 1.81 -10.89 5.09
N GLY A 147 2.22 -11.99 4.47
CA GLY A 147 2.24 -12.15 3.02
C GLY A 147 1.27 -13.22 2.56
N HIS A 148 0.57 -12.93 1.47
CA HIS A 148 -0.34 -13.85 0.78
C HIS A 148 0.17 -14.08 -0.65
N PHE A 149 0.50 -15.33 -0.98
CA PHE A 149 1.05 -15.70 -2.27
C PHE A 149 0.31 -16.91 -2.84
N ALA A 150 0.17 -16.91 -4.16
CA ALA A 150 -0.41 -18.07 -4.85
C ALA A 150 0.63 -19.20 -4.97
N GLU A 151 0.17 -20.42 -4.94
CA GLU A 151 1.03 -21.60 -5.19
C GLU A 151 1.63 -21.56 -6.60
N LYS A 152 0.87 -21.04 -7.57
CA LYS A 152 1.31 -20.86 -8.96
C LYS A 152 1.06 -19.42 -9.37
N ASP A 153 2.13 -18.71 -9.72
CA ASP A 153 2.07 -17.32 -10.16
C ASP A 153 3.11 -17.12 -11.26
N GLU A 154 2.63 -16.75 -12.45
CA GLU A 154 3.51 -16.50 -13.61
C GLU A 154 4.31 -15.20 -13.47
N PHE A 155 3.84 -14.27 -12.64
CA PHE A 155 4.45 -12.95 -12.47
C PHE A 155 5.36 -12.85 -11.24
N GLU A 156 5.14 -13.70 -10.23
CA GLU A 156 5.91 -13.70 -8.99
C GLU A 156 6.50 -15.07 -8.72
N PRO A 157 7.77 -15.32 -9.15
CA PRO A 157 8.42 -16.60 -8.95
C PRO A 157 8.56 -16.99 -7.47
N GLN A 158 8.43 -18.27 -7.16
CA GLN A 158 8.58 -18.78 -5.80
C GLN A 158 9.91 -18.39 -5.17
N SER A 159 10.99 -18.31 -5.96
CA SER A 159 12.31 -17.89 -5.49
C SER A 159 12.31 -16.48 -4.89
N ASN A 160 11.52 -15.56 -5.44
CA ASN A 160 11.37 -14.21 -4.90
C ASN A 160 10.64 -14.22 -3.55
N VAL A 161 9.60 -15.04 -3.43
CA VAL A 161 8.85 -15.22 -2.18
C VAL A 161 9.76 -15.80 -1.08
N ASP A 162 10.53 -16.84 -1.42
CA ASP A 162 11.48 -17.47 -0.50
C ASP A 162 12.57 -16.48 -0.03
N ASN A 163 13.07 -15.65 -0.94
CA ASN A 163 14.05 -14.62 -0.61
C ASN A 163 13.45 -13.55 0.30
N LEU A 164 12.23 -13.13 0.03
CA LEU A 164 11.53 -12.18 0.90
C LEU A 164 11.34 -12.75 2.30
N GLU A 165 10.88 -14.00 2.41
CA GLU A 165 10.72 -14.67 3.71
C GLU A 165 12.03 -14.69 4.51
N LYS A 166 13.13 -15.01 3.85
CA LYS A 166 14.47 -15.00 4.50
C LYS A 166 14.85 -13.61 4.98
N SER A 167 14.55 -12.60 4.20
CA SER A 167 14.90 -11.20 4.53
C SER A 167 14.06 -10.65 5.69
N LEU A 168 12.85 -11.17 5.87
CA LEU A 168 11.93 -10.76 6.95
C LEU A 168 12.18 -11.49 8.28
N ARG A 169 12.91 -12.57 8.25
CA ARG A 169 13.26 -13.37 9.44
C ARG A 169 14.59 -12.90 10.05
#